data_cc4f0e892a7f1bb2242a2d5453a78527
#
_entry.id   cc4f0e892a7f1bb2242a2d5453a78527
#
_cell.length_a   1.000
_cell.length_b   1.000
_cell.length_c   1.000
_cell.angle_alpha   90.00
_cell.angle_beta   90.00
_cell.angle_gamma   90.00
#
_symmetry.space_group_name_H-M   'P 1'
#
loop_
_entity.id
_entity.type
_entity.pdbx_description
1 polymer ?
#
loop_
_entity_poly.entity_id
_entity_poly.type
_entity_poly.pdbx_seq_one_letter_code
_entity_poly.pdbx_strand_id
1 'polypeptide(L)'
;MALQVLSPMPGRVANLTEVPDPMFAEAMLGPGLAIDPPRGPVVAVAPVSGTLASLFPHAMGIESDGYSVLVHLGLETVQLNGEGFTVLKAKGDTVVAGEPIIEWDPSVIEAGGLPVITPLIAIQAEASQITQLVADGTVVEAGTPVFEVA
;
A
#
# COMPACT_ATOMS: atom_id res chain seq x y z
N MET A 1 -4.60 -21.76 0.59
CA MET A 1 -5.68 -20.79 0.33
C MET A 1 -5.07 -19.46 -0.03
N ALA A 2 -5.69 -18.75 -0.97
CA ALA A 2 -5.20 -17.45 -1.38
C ALA A 2 -5.59 -16.36 -0.38
N LEU A 3 -4.64 -15.48 -0.08
CA LEU A 3 -4.91 -14.28 0.69
C LEU A 3 -5.32 -13.16 -0.28
N GLN A 4 -6.51 -12.66 -0.13
CA GLN A 4 -7.00 -11.56 -0.95
C GLN A 4 -6.49 -10.23 -0.39
N VAL A 5 -5.88 -9.42 -1.25
CA VAL A 5 -5.31 -8.13 -0.88
C VAL A 5 -6.15 -7.01 -1.48
N LEU A 6 -6.59 -6.09 -0.63
CA LEU A 6 -7.49 -5.00 -1.01
C LEU A 6 -6.71 -3.72 -1.30
N SER A 7 -7.27 -2.86 -2.14
CA SER A 7 -6.70 -1.53 -2.32
C SER A 7 -6.77 -0.75 -1.01
N PRO A 8 -5.65 -0.17 -0.54
CA PRO A 8 -5.67 0.58 0.72
C PRO A 8 -6.33 1.95 0.60
N MET A 9 -6.62 2.42 -0.63
CA MET A 9 -7.22 3.72 -0.88
C MET A 9 -7.84 3.75 -2.27
N PRO A 10 -8.68 4.74 -2.57
CA PRO A 10 -9.13 4.94 -3.96
C PRO A 10 -7.94 5.29 -4.84
N GLY A 11 -8.00 4.94 -6.11
CA GLY A 11 -6.98 5.35 -7.05
C GLY A 11 -6.91 4.46 -8.28
N ARG A 12 -5.92 4.75 -9.12
CA ARG A 12 -5.68 4.01 -10.36
C ARG A 12 -4.65 2.90 -10.09
N VAL A 13 -5.01 1.69 -10.47
CA VAL A 13 -4.09 0.54 -10.39
C VAL A 13 -2.98 0.70 -11.42
N ALA A 14 -1.75 0.56 -10.99
CA ALA A 14 -0.56 0.69 -11.82
C ALA A 14 0.35 -0.51 -11.63
N ASN A 15 1.16 -0.81 -12.65
CA ASN A 15 2.18 -1.84 -12.55
C ASN A 15 3.33 -1.32 -11.67
N LEU A 16 3.97 -2.21 -10.89
CA LEU A 16 5.12 -1.81 -10.07
C LEU A 16 6.23 -1.16 -10.89
N THR A 17 6.35 -1.48 -12.17
CA THR A 17 7.37 -0.87 -13.03
C THR A 17 7.18 0.63 -13.22
N GLU A 18 6.00 1.17 -12.91
CA GLU A 18 5.74 2.61 -12.96
C GLU A 18 6.25 3.34 -11.72
N VAL A 19 6.66 2.62 -10.68
CA VAL A 19 7.19 3.21 -9.45
C VAL A 19 8.62 3.64 -9.70
N PRO A 20 8.97 4.93 -9.52
CA PRO A 20 10.33 5.42 -9.80
C PRO A 20 11.32 5.11 -8.67
N ASP A 21 11.37 3.85 -8.26
CA ASP A 21 12.28 3.34 -7.24
C ASP A 21 12.57 1.88 -7.59
N PRO A 22 13.83 1.52 -7.89
CA PRO A 22 14.19 0.16 -8.30
C PRO A 22 13.81 -0.92 -7.29
N MET A 23 13.82 -0.62 -6.00
CA MET A 23 13.45 -1.61 -4.98
C MET A 23 12.01 -2.09 -5.17
N PHE A 24 11.12 -1.23 -5.62
CA PHE A 24 9.73 -1.59 -5.91
C PHE A 24 9.57 -1.99 -7.38
N ALA A 25 10.09 -1.21 -8.31
CA ALA A 25 9.91 -1.43 -9.74
C ALA A 25 10.46 -2.79 -10.19
N GLU A 26 11.55 -3.25 -9.58
CA GLU A 26 12.18 -4.54 -9.90
C GLU A 26 11.74 -5.65 -8.95
N ALA A 27 10.71 -5.39 -8.12
CA ALA A 27 10.14 -6.33 -7.17
C ALA A 27 11.18 -6.92 -6.19
N MET A 28 12.20 -6.15 -5.84
CA MET A 28 13.28 -6.60 -4.95
C MET A 28 12.78 -6.91 -3.54
N LEU A 29 11.76 -6.19 -3.06
CA LEU A 29 11.14 -6.44 -1.76
C LEU A 29 10.03 -7.46 -1.85
N GLY A 30 9.43 -7.62 -3.01
CA GLY A 30 8.35 -8.55 -3.26
C GLY A 30 7.47 -8.09 -4.40
N PRO A 31 6.64 -8.99 -4.96
CA PRO A 31 5.73 -8.68 -6.05
C PRO A 31 4.45 -8.00 -5.55
N GLY A 32 3.72 -7.39 -6.45
CA GLY A 32 2.43 -6.75 -6.19
C GLY A 32 2.10 -5.75 -7.27
N LEU A 33 1.53 -4.63 -6.87
CA LEU A 33 1.17 -3.55 -7.79
C LEU A 33 1.29 -2.21 -7.06
N ALA A 34 0.89 -1.14 -7.72
CA ALA A 34 0.89 0.18 -7.12
C ALA A 34 -0.48 0.83 -7.30
N ILE A 35 -0.79 1.79 -6.44
CA ILE A 35 -2.00 2.61 -6.53
C ILE A 35 -1.57 4.05 -6.69
N ASP A 36 -2.07 4.71 -7.72
CA ASP A 36 -1.89 6.15 -7.91
C ASP A 36 -3.11 6.85 -7.31
N PRO A 37 -3.00 7.46 -6.12
CA PRO A 37 -4.16 8.00 -5.42
C PRO A 37 -4.66 9.29 -6.05
N PRO A 38 -5.94 9.68 -5.79
CA PRO A 38 -6.41 10.99 -6.16
C PRO A 38 -5.66 12.06 -5.39
N ARG A 39 -5.69 13.29 -5.85
CA ARG A 39 -5.09 14.43 -5.15
C ARG A 39 -6.14 15.02 -4.20
N GLY A 40 -5.77 15.15 -2.92
CA GLY A 40 -6.66 15.57 -1.84
C GLY A 40 -6.58 14.59 -0.67
N PRO A 41 -7.21 14.91 0.47
CA PRO A 41 -7.15 14.04 1.64
C PRO A 41 -7.73 12.65 1.36
N VAL A 42 -7.00 11.61 1.77
CA VAL A 42 -7.46 10.22 1.68
C VAL A 42 -7.13 9.48 2.97
N VAL A 43 -7.84 8.39 3.22
CA VAL A 43 -7.57 7.49 4.33
C VAL A 43 -7.03 6.19 3.76
N ALA A 44 -5.83 5.81 4.20
CA ALA A 44 -5.28 4.50 3.86
C ALA A 44 -5.84 3.47 4.84
N VAL A 45 -6.49 2.44 4.30
CA VAL A 45 -7.10 1.37 5.09
C VAL A 45 -6.25 0.10 5.03
N ALA A 46 -6.46 -0.81 5.97
CA ALA A 46 -5.75 -2.07 5.99
C ALA A 46 -6.07 -2.90 4.74
N PRO A 47 -5.07 -3.32 3.96
CA PRO A 47 -5.31 -4.13 2.76
C PRO A 47 -5.63 -5.59 3.08
N VAL A 48 -5.32 -6.04 4.29
CA VAL A 48 -5.59 -7.39 4.78
C VAL A 48 -5.92 -7.31 6.27
N SER A 49 -6.56 -8.36 6.79
CA SER A 49 -6.75 -8.52 8.23
C SER A 49 -5.52 -9.18 8.82
N GLY A 50 -5.07 -8.72 9.98
CA GLY A 50 -3.91 -9.31 10.64
C GLY A 50 -3.31 -8.39 11.68
N THR A 51 -2.01 -8.54 11.91
CA THR A 51 -1.27 -7.78 12.91
C THR A 51 -0.40 -6.72 12.25
N LEU A 52 -0.51 -5.47 12.73
CA LEU A 52 0.37 -4.37 12.30
C LEU A 52 1.79 -4.65 12.83
N ALA A 53 2.56 -5.41 12.07
CA ALA A 53 3.93 -5.78 12.44
C ALA A 53 4.89 -4.60 12.35
N SER A 54 4.62 -3.66 11.43
CA SER A 54 5.35 -2.40 11.34
C SER A 54 4.38 -1.27 11.04
N LEU A 55 4.65 -0.11 11.61
CA LEU A 55 3.80 1.06 11.40
C LEU A 55 4.65 2.32 11.52
N PHE A 56 4.71 3.05 10.43
CA PHE A 56 5.35 4.37 10.33
C PHE A 56 4.33 5.35 9.81
N PRO A 57 4.52 6.66 9.96
CA PRO A 57 3.56 7.62 9.40
C PRO A 57 3.31 7.43 7.91
N HIS A 58 4.32 6.97 7.16
CA HIS A 58 4.30 6.85 5.70
C HIS A 58 4.17 5.41 5.20
N ALA A 59 4.10 4.41 6.08
CA ALA A 59 4.08 3.01 5.66
C ALA A 59 3.50 2.10 6.73
N MET A 60 2.87 1.01 6.28
CA MET A 60 2.38 -0.04 7.17
C MET A 60 2.74 -1.41 6.62
N GLY A 61 3.07 -2.34 7.52
CA GLY A 61 3.27 -3.75 7.19
C GLY A 61 2.36 -4.59 8.05
N ILE A 62 1.56 -5.45 7.42
CA ILE A 62 0.59 -6.30 8.13
C ILE A 62 0.91 -7.76 7.86
N GLU A 63 1.04 -8.54 8.92
CA GLU A 63 1.20 -10.00 8.82
C GLU A 63 -0.17 -10.65 8.83
N SER A 64 -0.43 -11.51 7.84
CA SER A 64 -1.69 -12.19 7.65
C SER A 64 -1.44 -13.55 7.00
N ASP A 65 -1.87 -14.62 7.65
CA ASP A 65 -1.81 -16.00 7.12
C ASP A 65 -0.42 -16.42 6.59
N GLY A 66 0.64 -15.98 7.27
CA GLY A 66 2.02 -16.31 6.88
C GLY A 66 2.60 -15.39 5.82
N TYR A 67 1.86 -14.41 5.34
CA TYR A 67 2.32 -13.40 4.40
C TYR A 67 2.50 -12.06 5.11
N SER A 68 3.39 -11.22 4.57
CA SER A 68 3.54 -9.83 5.02
C SER A 68 3.18 -8.92 3.85
N VAL A 69 2.22 -8.04 4.07
CA VAL A 69 1.77 -7.09 3.06
C VAL A 69 2.21 -5.71 3.45
N LEU A 70 2.92 -5.03 2.53
CA LEU A 70 3.45 -3.69 2.75
C LEU A 70 2.70 -2.68 1.90
N VAL A 71 2.31 -1.57 2.52
CA VAL A 71 1.80 -0.37 1.84
C VAL A 71 2.78 0.75 2.14
N HIS A 72 3.37 1.35 1.10
CA HIS A 72 4.29 2.48 1.25
C HIS A 72 3.66 3.71 0.61
N LEU A 73 3.25 4.68 1.44
CA LEU A 73 2.50 5.87 0.98
C LEU A 73 3.46 6.86 0.33
N GLY A 74 3.51 6.84 -0.99
CA GLY A 74 4.44 7.65 -1.77
C GLY A 74 5.86 7.13 -1.68
N LEU A 75 6.82 7.87 -2.22
CA LEU A 75 8.23 7.51 -2.23
C LEU A 75 9.04 8.58 -1.51
N GLU A 76 10.09 8.12 -0.80
CA GLU A 76 10.99 9.00 -0.03
C GLU A 76 10.27 9.81 1.04
N THR A 77 9.05 9.44 1.37
CA THR A 77 8.19 10.13 2.33
C THR A 77 8.69 9.99 3.78
N VAL A 78 9.63 9.08 4.03
CA VAL A 78 10.32 8.98 5.31
C VAL A 78 11.02 10.30 5.68
N GLN A 79 11.44 11.08 4.68
CA GLN A 79 12.09 12.38 4.87
C GLN A 79 11.20 13.41 5.57
N LEU A 80 9.89 13.21 5.53
CA LEU A 80 8.92 14.17 6.07
C LEU A 80 8.76 14.07 7.59
N ASN A 81 9.34 13.03 8.21
CA ASN A 81 9.26 12.81 9.66
C ASN A 81 7.82 12.84 10.19
N GLY A 82 6.89 12.30 9.39
CA GLY A 82 5.48 12.23 9.75
C GLY A 82 4.64 13.42 9.35
N GLU A 83 5.23 14.48 8.81
CA GLU A 83 4.47 15.64 8.38
C GLU A 83 3.60 15.28 7.18
N GLY A 84 2.32 15.60 7.26
CA GLY A 84 1.33 15.27 6.23
C GLY A 84 0.61 13.94 6.46
N PHE A 85 0.96 13.23 7.52
CA PHE A 85 0.36 11.92 7.86
C PHE A 85 -0.18 11.94 9.29
N THR A 86 -1.34 11.29 9.48
CA THR A 86 -1.90 11.08 10.82
C THR A 86 -2.15 9.59 11.02
N VAL A 87 -1.42 9.00 11.95
CA VAL A 87 -1.52 7.56 12.26
C VAL A 87 -2.68 7.33 13.23
N LEU A 88 -3.57 6.40 12.90
CA LEU A 88 -4.80 6.13 13.66
C LEU A 88 -4.69 4.88 14.56
N LYS A 89 -3.64 4.09 14.40
CA LYS A 89 -3.43 2.83 15.12
C LYS A 89 -2.03 2.80 15.73
N ALA A 90 -1.71 1.72 16.43
CA ALA A 90 -0.39 1.51 17.01
C ALA A 90 0.22 0.22 16.48
N LYS A 91 1.55 0.18 16.39
CA LYS A 91 2.27 -1.04 16.05
C LYS A 91 1.89 -2.15 17.02
N GLY A 92 1.60 -3.31 16.50
CA GLY A 92 1.16 -4.47 17.27
C GLY A 92 -0.36 -4.63 17.34
N ASP A 93 -1.12 -3.62 16.91
CA ASP A 93 -2.58 -3.73 16.88
C ASP A 93 -3.03 -4.81 15.91
N THR A 94 -4.11 -5.49 16.25
CA THR A 94 -4.81 -6.37 15.33
C THR A 94 -5.81 -5.52 14.56
N VAL A 95 -5.81 -5.66 13.23
CA VAL A 95 -6.68 -4.88 12.36
C VAL A 95 -7.50 -5.78 11.45
N VAL A 96 -8.61 -5.25 10.97
CA VAL A 96 -9.49 -5.92 10.00
C VAL A 96 -9.33 -5.22 8.66
N ALA A 97 -9.32 -6.01 7.56
CA ALA A 97 -9.24 -5.45 6.22
C ALA A 97 -10.30 -4.35 6.02
N GLY A 98 -9.88 -3.21 5.50
CA GLY A 98 -10.76 -2.04 5.32
C GLY A 98 -10.77 -1.08 6.51
N GLU A 99 -10.13 -1.42 7.61
CA GLU A 99 -10.09 -0.54 8.79
C GLU A 99 -9.14 0.64 8.54
N PRO A 100 -9.53 1.89 8.88
CA PRO A 100 -8.66 3.06 8.70
C PRO A 100 -7.38 2.97 9.52
N ILE A 101 -6.23 3.23 8.90
CA ILE A 101 -4.92 3.13 9.54
C ILE A 101 -4.16 4.45 9.52
N ILE A 102 -4.10 5.13 8.37
CA ILE A 102 -3.32 6.37 8.20
C ILE A 102 -4.12 7.34 7.35
N GLU A 103 -4.28 8.58 7.83
CA GLU A 103 -4.81 9.67 7.02
C GLU A 103 -3.65 10.45 6.40
N TRP A 104 -3.78 10.81 5.13
CA TRP A 104 -2.76 11.60 4.45
C TRP A 104 -3.35 12.38 3.28
N ASP A 105 -2.60 13.35 2.78
CA ASP A 105 -3.01 14.17 1.64
C ASP A 105 -1.96 14.10 0.54
N PRO A 106 -2.17 13.27 -0.49
CA PRO A 106 -1.21 13.18 -1.61
C PRO A 106 -0.91 14.52 -2.27
N SER A 107 -1.85 15.46 -2.32
CA SER A 107 -1.59 16.76 -2.96
C SER A 107 -0.53 17.57 -2.20
N VAL A 108 -0.49 17.47 -0.87
CA VAL A 108 0.51 18.14 -0.05
C VAL A 108 1.89 17.51 -0.28
N ILE A 109 1.94 16.18 -0.35
CA ILE A 109 3.18 15.44 -0.60
C ILE A 109 3.73 15.78 -1.98
N GLU A 110 2.88 15.79 -3.00
CA GLU A 110 3.26 16.10 -4.37
C GLU A 110 3.74 17.56 -4.50
N ALA A 111 3.08 18.48 -3.81
CA ALA A 111 3.49 19.88 -3.79
C ALA A 111 4.90 20.06 -3.20
N GLY A 112 5.30 19.16 -2.30
CA GLY A 112 6.65 19.13 -1.75
C GLY A 112 7.69 18.46 -2.66
N GLY A 113 7.29 17.99 -3.83
CA GLY A 113 8.19 17.41 -4.82
C GLY A 113 8.39 15.90 -4.72
N LEU A 114 7.61 15.21 -3.91
CA LEU A 114 7.74 13.76 -3.74
C LEU A 114 6.66 13.01 -4.52
N PRO A 115 7.00 11.83 -5.09
CA PRO A 115 6.00 10.98 -5.74
C PRO A 115 4.98 10.47 -4.73
N VAL A 116 3.72 10.36 -5.18
CA VAL A 116 2.61 9.87 -4.33
C VAL A 116 2.16 8.45 -4.69
N ILE A 117 2.65 7.90 -5.79
CA ILE A 117 2.35 6.53 -6.17
C ILE A 117 2.70 5.59 -5.01
N THR A 118 1.79 4.68 -4.69
CA THR A 118 1.84 3.88 -3.47
C THR A 118 2.02 2.40 -3.80
N PRO A 119 3.22 1.84 -3.59
CA PRO A 119 3.42 0.39 -3.74
C PRO A 119 2.60 -0.40 -2.73
N LEU A 120 2.02 -1.50 -3.19
CA LEU A 120 1.27 -2.47 -2.40
C LEU A 120 1.83 -3.85 -2.77
N ILE A 121 2.60 -4.46 -1.89
CA ILE A 121 3.36 -5.66 -2.20
C ILE A 121 3.22 -6.75 -1.14
N ALA A 122 3.44 -7.99 -1.57
CA ALA A 122 3.61 -9.14 -0.67
C ALA A 122 5.11 -9.34 -0.48
N ILE A 123 5.61 -9.02 0.72
CA ILE A 123 7.05 -9.05 1.01
C ILE A 123 7.59 -10.47 0.89
N GLN A 124 8.68 -10.64 0.14
CA GLN A 124 9.41 -11.90 -0.05
C GLN A 124 8.59 -13.01 -0.71
N ALA A 125 7.42 -12.71 -1.26
CA ALA A 125 6.68 -13.67 -2.06
C ALA A 125 7.31 -13.78 -3.46
N GLU A 126 6.96 -14.84 -4.19
CA GLU A 126 7.38 -15.02 -5.58
C GLU A 126 6.33 -14.40 -6.52
N ALA A 127 6.76 -13.91 -7.68
CA ALA A 127 5.84 -13.36 -8.66
C ALA A 127 4.79 -14.38 -9.08
N SER A 128 5.14 -15.65 -9.14
CA SER A 128 4.22 -16.75 -9.47
C SER A 128 3.10 -16.96 -8.45
N GLN A 129 3.25 -16.40 -7.23
CA GLN A 129 2.24 -16.49 -6.20
C GLN A 129 1.16 -15.42 -6.32
N ILE A 130 1.37 -14.41 -7.18
CA ILE A 130 0.46 -13.28 -7.33
C ILE A 130 -0.51 -13.50 -8.49
N THR A 131 -1.80 -13.33 -8.21
CA THR A 131 -2.84 -13.28 -9.24
C THR A 131 -3.49 -11.90 -9.18
N GLN A 132 -3.27 -11.08 -10.21
CA GLN A 132 -3.87 -9.76 -10.28
C GLN A 132 -5.34 -9.88 -10.64
N LEU A 133 -6.21 -9.21 -9.88
CA LEU A 133 -7.66 -9.32 -10.01
C LEU A 133 -8.29 -8.20 -10.83
N VAL A 134 -7.57 -7.10 -11.05
CA VAL A 134 -8.03 -5.96 -11.83
C VAL A 134 -6.93 -5.54 -12.79
N ALA A 135 -7.31 -5.05 -13.96
CA ALA A 135 -6.34 -4.62 -14.98
C ALA A 135 -5.63 -3.33 -14.56
N ASP A 136 -4.38 -3.17 -15.00
CA ASP A 136 -3.67 -1.90 -14.86
C ASP A 136 -4.49 -0.79 -15.50
N GLY A 137 -4.51 0.37 -14.87
CA GLY A 137 -5.28 1.52 -15.31
C GLY A 137 -6.71 1.57 -14.76
N THR A 138 -7.18 0.50 -14.11
CA THR A 138 -8.53 0.49 -13.50
C THR A 138 -8.54 1.42 -12.30
N VAL A 139 -9.58 2.25 -12.19
CA VAL A 139 -9.81 3.09 -11.01
C VAL A 139 -10.65 2.29 -10.03
N VAL A 140 -10.15 2.17 -8.81
CA VAL A 140 -10.78 1.36 -7.76
C VAL A 140 -11.10 2.21 -6.53
N GLU A 141 -12.03 1.72 -5.72
CA GLU A 141 -12.34 2.27 -4.39
C GLU A 141 -11.45 1.60 -3.34
N ALA A 142 -11.31 2.23 -2.17
CA ALA A 142 -10.70 1.58 -1.03
C ALA A 142 -11.45 0.29 -0.70
N GLY A 143 -10.73 -0.77 -0.40
CA GLY A 143 -11.34 -2.06 -0.07
C GLY A 143 -11.66 -2.94 -1.26
N THR A 144 -11.41 -2.49 -2.49
CA THR A 144 -11.56 -3.33 -3.68
C THR A 144 -10.46 -4.38 -3.72
N PRO A 145 -10.78 -5.68 -3.90
CA PRO A 145 -9.75 -6.70 -4.10
C PRO A 145 -8.95 -6.41 -5.37
N VAL A 146 -7.63 -6.32 -5.24
CA VAL A 146 -6.77 -5.99 -6.40
C VAL A 146 -5.81 -7.10 -6.78
N PHE A 147 -5.38 -7.92 -5.84
CA PHE A 147 -4.67 -9.16 -6.16
C PHE A 147 -4.84 -10.19 -5.04
N GLU A 148 -4.41 -11.42 -5.35
CA GLU A 148 -4.34 -12.52 -4.38
C GLU A 148 -2.91 -13.04 -4.33
N VAL A 149 -2.48 -13.50 -3.15
CA VAL A 149 -1.19 -14.17 -2.98
C VAL A 149 -1.44 -15.58 -2.41
N ALA A 150 -0.82 -16.55 -3.03
CA ALA A 150 -0.99 -17.96 -2.62
C ALA A 150 0.28 -18.78 -2.80
#